data_ac6d32d8d7b0828125e9a8fc703508a6
#
_entry.id   ac6d32d8d7b0828125e9a8fc703508a6
#
_cell.length_a   1.000
_cell.length_b   1.000
_cell.length_c   1.000
_cell.angle_alpha   90.00
_cell.angle_beta   90.00
_cell.angle_gamma   90.00
#
_symmetry.space_group_name_H-M   'P 1'
#
loop_
_entity.id
_entity.type
_entity.pdbx_description
1 polymer ?
#
loop_
_entity_poly.entity_id
_entity_poly.type
_entity_poly.pdbx_seq_one_letter_code
_entity_poly.pdbx_strand_id
1 'polypeptide(L)'
;MIKNYMIYPLKNMRITCRYDEGSHKNHNVNVKDNIVDYPIDDGGIDSGKDAIYCPCDEMRITAIRGVGNSSVTNTIWLVSTSKVVTPAFTDYVYITLTHSDDSDIRDLKIGQTFKRGEIICHEGVDGAASNHIHITCGRGESTTWKQNSNGSWVIYGNSKKPEEVFFIDRSFTNEIWGGYLPWVELTQKVGSPVARDTSVKQIEVIVDNLNARISPSLSSEKLGYVNSGIYNVVDSIEKEGYTWVKIDNF
;
A
#
# COMPACT_ATOMS: atom_id res chain seq x y z
N MET A 1 -14.21 18.01 -1.37
CA MET A 1 -13.86 17.06 -0.28
C MET A 1 -13.00 15.98 -0.90
N ILE A 2 -11.75 15.82 -0.44
CA ILE A 2 -10.89 14.71 -0.86
C ILE A 2 -11.61 13.43 -0.42
N LYS A 3 -11.79 12.47 -1.32
CA LYS A 3 -12.36 11.17 -0.97
C LYS A 3 -11.41 10.43 -0.04
N ASN A 4 -11.94 9.58 0.84
CA ASN A 4 -11.15 8.74 1.73
C ASN A 4 -10.51 7.59 0.94
N TYR A 5 -9.36 7.82 0.32
CA TYR A 5 -8.63 6.84 -0.47
C TYR A 5 -7.65 6.03 0.40
N MET A 6 -7.45 4.75 0.03
CA MET A 6 -6.45 3.88 0.63
C MET A 6 -5.16 3.98 -0.16
N ILE A 7 -4.19 4.74 0.34
CA ILE A 7 -2.87 4.91 -0.29
C ILE A 7 -1.85 3.97 0.34
N TYR A 8 -0.74 3.70 -0.36
CA TYR A 8 0.30 2.87 0.20
C TYR A 8 0.94 3.51 1.43
N PRO A 9 1.22 2.74 2.50
CA PRO A 9 1.58 3.30 3.81
C PRO A 9 3.04 3.76 3.96
N LEU A 10 3.88 3.60 2.94
CA LEU A 10 5.28 4.05 2.97
C LEU A 10 5.54 5.16 1.94
N LYS A 11 6.43 6.09 2.27
CA LYS A 11 6.88 7.13 1.33
C LYS A 11 7.92 6.62 0.35
N ASN A 12 8.81 5.77 0.84
CA ASN A 12 9.83 5.10 0.06
C ASN A 12 9.63 3.62 0.24
N MET A 13 9.44 2.90 -0.85
CA MET A 13 9.20 1.49 -0.71
C MET A 13 9.98 0.67 -1.74
N ARG A 14 10.40 -0.48 -1.27
CA ARG A 14 11.06 -1.50 -2.05
C ARG A 14 10.47 -2.85 -1.66
N ILE A 15 9.65 -3.40 -2.52
CA ILE A 15 9.11 -4.74 -2.29
C ILE A 15 10.25 -5.75 -2.37
N THR A 16 10.53 -6.42 -1.25
CA THR A 16 11.57 -7.43 -1.11
C THR A 16 11.05 -8.84 -1.29
N CYS A 17 9.76 -9.06 -0.99
CA CYS A 17 9.08 -10.33 -1.23
C CYS A 17 7.59 -10.10 -1.51
N ARG A 18 7.11 -10.61 -2.63
CA ARG A 18 5.68 -10.56 -3.00
C ARG A 18 4.95 -11.78 -2.45
N TYR A 19 3.61 -11.70 -2.44
CA TYR A 19 2.74 -12.79 -1.98
C TYR A 19 2.87 -14.10 -2.78
N ASP A 20 3.41 -14.05 -4.00
CA ASP A 20 3.63 -15.20 -4.87
C ASP A 20 5.11 -15.66 -4.92
N GLU A 21 5.95 -15.13 -4.05
CA GLU A 21 7.39 -15.38 -3.99
C GLU A 21 7.84 -15.92 -2.63
N GLY A 22 9.06 -16.48 -2.58
CA GLY A 22 9.77 -16.85 -1.36
C GLY A 22 8.91 -17.64 -0.35
N SER A 23 8.97 -17.21 0.90
CA SER A 23 8.21 -17.77 2.02
C SER A 23 6.71 -17.53 1.89
N HIS A 24 6.30 -16.45 1.21
CA HIS A 24 4.90 -16.07 1.07
C HIS A 24 4.07 -17.04 0.23
N LYS A 25 4.68 -17.80 -0.67
CA LYS A 25 3.97 -18.86 -1.42
C LYS A 25 3.23 -19.83 -0.52
N ASN A 26 3.74 -20.05 0.68
CA ASN A 26 3.14 -20.98 1.64
C ASN A 26 1.94 -20.38 2.38
N HIS A 27 1.79 -19.05 2.38
CA HIS A 27 0.64 -18.38 2.95
C HIS A 27 -0.62 -18.57 2.08
N ASN A 28 -0.45 -18.75 0.78
CA ASN A 28 -1.54 -18.79 -0.19
C ASN A 28 -2.08 -20.17 -0.48
N VAL A 29 -1.54 -21.22 0.09
CA VAL A 29 -1.79 -22.58 -0.43
C VAL A 29 -2.37 -23.51 0.61
N ASN A 30 -3.37 -23.09 1.36
CA ASN A 30 -4.18 -24.08 2.03
C ASN A 30 -5.62 -24.12 1.50
N VAL A 31 -5.79 -24.76 0.35
CA VAL A 31 -7.10 -25.03 -0.25
C VAL A 31 -8.04 -25.74 0.71
N LYS A 32 -7.50 -26.48 1.71
CA LYS A 32 -8.30 -27.19 2.73
C LYS A 32 -8.95 -26.23 3.73
N ASP A 33 -8.31 -25.11 4.03
CA ASP A 33 -8.76 -24.19 5.07
C ASP A 33 -9.46 -22.95 4.49
N ASN A 34 -9.57 -22.83 3.16
CA ASN A 34 -10.04 -21.64 2.45
C ASN A 34 -9.33 -20.35 2.91
N ILE A 35 -8.07 -20.48 3.32
CA ILE A 35 -7.25 -19.35 3.73
C ILE A 35 -6.53 -18.82 2.50
N VAL A 36 -6.80 -17.58 2.18
CA VAL A 36 -6.10 -16.84 1.14
C VAL A 36 -5.51 -15.59 1.78
N ASP A 37 -4.20 -15.53 1.86
CA ASP A 37 -3.45 -14.40 2.36
C ASP A 37 -2.47 -13.93 1.28
N TYR A 38 -2.34 -12.62 1.09
CA TYR A 38 -1.50 -12.01 0.07
C TYR A 38 -0.50 -11.03 0.71
N PRO A 39 0.41 -11.50 1.57
CA PRO A 39 1.36 -10.63 2.21
C PRO A 39 2.41 -10.09 1.22
N ILE A 40 2.93 -8.93 1.52
CA ILE A 40 4.15 -8.41 0.92
C ILE A 40 5.13 -8.00 2.01
N ASP A 41 6.41 -8.19 1.76
CA ASP A 41 7.47 -7.60 2.55
C ASP A 41 7.99 -6.37 1.81
N ASP A 42 8.05 -5.27 2.53
CA ASP A 42 8.62 -4.02 2.06
C ASP A 42 9.77 -3.60 2.95
N GLY A 43 10.94 -3.48 2.37
CA GLY A 43 12.10 -2.89 3.00
C GLY A 43 12.33 -1.52 2.41
N GLY A 44 12.68 -0.54 3.22
CA GLY A 44 13.06 0.79 2.75
C GLY A 44 14.18 0.77 1.71
N ILE A 45 14.42 1.90 1.07
CA ILE A 45 15.47 2.02 0.03
C ILE A 45 16.88 1.99 0.63
N ASP A 46 17.01 2.19 1.91
CA ASP A 46 18.28 2.17 2.63
C ASP A 46 18.25 1.20 3.81
N SER A 47 19.25 1.23 4.65
CA SER A 47 19.34 0.41 5.87
C SER A 47 18.62 1.05 7.08
N GLY A 48 17.96 2.18 6.89
CA GLY A 48 17.17 2.86 7.90
C GLY A 48 15.88 2.11 8.21
N LYS A 49 15.18 2.56 9.22
CA LYS A 49 13.83 2.08 9.57
C LYS A 49 12.82 3.10 9.09
N ASP A 50 12.29 2.87 7.91
CA ASP A 50 11.32 3.77 7.31
C ASP A 50 10.01 3.79 8.11
N ALA A 51 9.40 4.98 8.19
CA ALA A 51 8.15 5.16 8.88
C ALA A 51 6.97 4.63 8.08
N ILE A 52 6.05 3.96 8.75
CA ILE A 52 4.80 3.45 8.23
C ILE A 52 3.69 4.42 8.62
N TYR A 53 3.02 4.97 7.64
CA TYR A 53 2.02 6.01 7.81
C TYR A 53 0.60 5.49 7.72
N CYS A 54 -0.33 6.15 8.41
CA CYS A 54 -1.75 5.85 8.26
C CYS A 54 -2.21 6.13 6.82
N PRO A 55 -2.70 5.10 6.10
CA PRO A 55 -2.89 5.16 4.65
C PRO A 55 -4.21 5.77 4.18
N CYS A 56 -5.12 6.10 5.09
CA CYS A 56 -6.44 6.67 4.78
C CYS A 56 -6.82 7.73 5.82
N ASP A 57 -8.02 8.29 5.76
CA ASP A 57 -8.43 9.40 6.66
C ASP A 57 -8.23 9.07 8.13
N GLU A 58 -8.58 7.85 8.55
CA GLU A 58 -8.35 7.39 9.91
C GLU A 58 -8.37 5.87 9.98
N MET A 59 -7.41 5.29 10.73
CA MET A 59 -7.39 3.89 11.12
C MET A 59 -7.33 3.73 12.63
N ARG A 60 -7.90 2.65 13.13
CA ARG A 60 -7.93 2.29 14.54
C ARG A 60 -7.26 0.95 14.77
N ILE A 61 -6.41 0.88 15.80
CA ILE A 61 -5.81 -0.39 16.25
C ILE A 61 -6.91 -1.30 16.83
N THR A 62 -6.98 -2.52 16.33
CA THR A 62 -7.93 -3.55 16.79
C THR A 62 -7.24 -4.68 17.54
N ALA A 63 -5.94 -4.92 17.29
CA ALA A 63 -5.14 -5.89 18.03
C ALA A 63 -3.65 -5.52 17.99
N ILE A 64 -2.93 -5.95 19.02
CA ILE A 64 -1.46 -5.88 19.11
C ILE A 64 -0.98 -7.22 19.67
N ARG A 65 0.07 -7.79 19.08
CA ARG A 65 0.68 -9.04 19.54
C ARG A 65 2.20 -8.93 19.52
N GLY A 66 2.82 -9.83 20.25
CA GLY A 66 4.27 -10.01 20.24
C GLY A 66 5.00 -9.21 21.31
N VAL A 67 4.60 -7.99 21.56
CA VAL A 67 5.32 -7.05 22.46
C VAL A 67 5.74 -7.72 23.76
N GLY A 68 7.06 -7.76 24.00
CA GLY A 68 7.65 -8.39 25.18
C GLY A 68 7.65 -9.93 25.15
N ASN A 69 7.31 -10.56 24.02
CA ASN A 69 7.26 -12.00 23.89
C ASN A 69 8.06 -12.48 22.65
N SER A 70 9.30 -12.84 22.84
CA SER A 70 10.22 -13.28 21.78
C SER A 70 9.79 -14.53 21.00
N SER A 71 8.74 -15.22 21.45
CA SER A 71 8.18 -16.38 20.74
C SER A 71 7.06 -16.02 19.77
N VAL A 72 6.66 -14.74 19.73
CA VAL A 72 5.56 -14.24 18.90
C VAL A 72 6.01 -12.97 18.22
N THR A 73 6.07 -12.97 16.91
CA THR A 73 6.44 -11.80 16.12
C THR A 73 5.48 -10.64 16.35
N ASN A 74 6.05 -9.47 16.53
CA ASN A 74 5.31 -8.24 16.73
C ASN A 74 4.38 -7.95 15.54
N THR A 75 3.12 -7.74 15.84
CA THR A 75 2.12 -7.45 14.81
C THR A 75 1.05 -6.49 15.33
N ILE A 76 0.73 -5.50 14.51
CA ILE A 76 -0.34 -4.53 14.76
C ILE A 76 -1.43 -4.76 13.72
N TRP A 77 -2.69 -4.75 14.18
CA TRP A 77 -3.88 -4.74 13.33
C TRP A 77 -4.55 -3.40 13.35
N LEU A 78 -4.88 -2.89 12.18
CA LEU A 78 -5.63 -1.67 12.04
C LEU A 78 -6.81 -1.89 11.09
N VAL A 79 -7.90 -1.19 11.39
CA VAL A 79 -9.09 -1.14 10.54
C VAL A 79 -9.46 0.32 10.30
N SER A 80 -9.84 0.67 9.08
CA SER A 80 -10.35 2.00 8.76
C SER A 80 -11.62 2.31 9.56
N THR A 81 -11.74 3.52 10.10
CA THR A 81 -12.93 3.91 10.89
C THR A 81 -14.14 4.28 10.04
N SER A 82 -13.93 4.41 8.75
CA SER A 82 -14.97 4.63 7.74
C SER A 82 -14.62 3.88 6.45
N LYS A 83 -15.57 3.80 5.54
CA LYS A 83 -15.33 3.19 4.23
C LYS A 83 -14.29 3.99 3.44
N VAL A 84 -13.38 3.27 2.81
CA VAL A 84 -12.31 3.81 1.98
C VAL A 84 -12.50 3.40 0.53
N VAL A 85 -12.06 4.24 -0.37
CA VAL A 85 -11.98 3.94 -1.80
C VAL A 85 -10.65 3.26 -2.06
N THR A 86 -10.69 2.09 -2.68
CA THR A 86 -9.52 1.31 -3.11
C THR A 86 -9.53 1.15 -4.63
N PRO A 87 -8.47 0.66 -5.26
CA PRO A 87 -8.49 0.37 -6.69
C PRO A 87 -9.59 -0.60 -7.12
N ALA A 88 -9.98 -1.56 -6.25
CA ALA A 88 -10.92 -2.61 -6.62
C ALA A 88 -12.32 -2.49 -5.99
N PHE A 89 -12.47 -1.73 -4.89
CA PHE A 89 -13.74 -1.64 -4.16
C PHE A 89 -13.84 -0.38 -3.29
N THR A 90 -15.02 -0.14 -2.73
CA THR A 90 -15.23 0.85 -1.68
C THR A 90 -15.87 0.16 -0.49
N ASP A 91 -15.11 0.02 0.62
CA ASP A 91 -15.58 -0.60 1.86
C ASP A 91 -14.62 -0.31 3.02
N TYR A 92 -14.87 -0.86 4.22
CA TYR A 92 -13.87 -0.92 5.28
C TYR A 92 -12.68 -1.77 4.83
N VAL A 93 -11.49 -1.37 5.29
CA VAL A 93 -10.23 -2.06 4.99
C VAL A 93 -9.48 -2.32 6.29
N TYR A 94 -8.91 -3.49 6.41
CA TYR A 94 -7.92 -3.80 7.42
C TYR A 94 -6.52 -3.89 6.82
N ILE A 95 -5.53 -3.57 7.65
CA ILE A 95 -4.13 -3.88 7.40
C ILE A 95 -3.51 -4.53 8.63
N THR A 96 -2.48 -5.34 8.40
CA THR A 96 -1.58 -5.79 9.46
C THR A 96 -0.18 -5.34 9.14
N LEU A 97 0.57 -4.96 10.16
CA LEU A 97 1.94 -4.52 10.09
C LEU A 97 2.75 -5.41 11.03
N THR A 98 3.70 -6.16 10.49
CA THR A 98 4.49 -7.15 11.25
C THR A 98 5.97 -6.83 11.15
N HIS A 99 6.76 -7.19 12.17
CA HIS A 99 8.19 -7.02 12.33
C HIS A 99 8.67 -5.70 12.95
N SER A 100 7.78 -4.74 13.26
CA SER A 100 8.20 -3.56 14.02
C SER A 100 8.83 -3.96 15.36
N ASP A 101 9.85 -3.22 15.80
CA ASP A 101 10.51 -3.51 17.07
C ASP A 101 9.63 -3.22 18.28
N ASP A 102 9.87 -3.93 19.38
CA ASP A 102 9.18 -3.70 20.67
C ASP A 102 9.24 -2.24 21.12
N SER A 103 10.38 -1.59 20.95
CA SER A 103 10.55 -0.19 21.35
C SER A 103 9.65 0.78 20.61
N ASP A 104 9.23 0.43 19.42
CA ASP A 104 8.41 1.26 18.55
C ASP A 104 6.91 1.12 18.84
N ILE A 105 6.48 -0.08 19.25
CA ILE A 105 5.05 -0.39 19.35
C ILE A 105 4.55 -0.65 20.78
N ARG A 106 5.44 -0.71 21.79
CA ARG A 106 5.09 -1.07 23.17
C ARG A 106 4.07 -0.14 23.82
N ASP A 107 4.06 1.13 23.44
CA ASP A 107 3.20 2.15 24.02
C ASP A 107 1.87 2.32 23.26
N LEU A 108 1.71 1.62 22.13
CA LEU A 108 0.48 1.61 21.36
C LEU A 108 -0.64 0.89 22.13
N LYS A 109 -1.88 1.31 21.91
CA LYS A 109 -3.05 0.76 22.62
C LYS A 109 -4.14 0.34 21.64
N ILE A 110 -4.82 -0.76 21.96
CA ILE A 110 -6.05 -1.15 21.25
C ILE A 110 -7.07 -0.02 21.41
N GLY A 111 -7.68 0.35 20.29
CA GLY A 111 -8.59 1.49 20.21
C GLY A 111 -7.94 2.83 19.84
N GLN A 112 -6.60 2.93 19.90
CA GLN A 112 -5.88 4.12 19.43
C GLN A 112 -6.13 4.33 17.93
N THR A 113 -6.30 5.60 17.54
CA THR A 113 -6.52 6.00 16.15
C THR A 113 -5.34 6.80 15.62
N PHE A 114 -5.15 6.72 14.31
CA PHE A 114 -4.18 7.50 13.56
C PHE A 114 -4.89 8.18 12.39
N LYS A 115 -4.63 9.45 12.22
CA LYS A 115 -5.10 10.21 11.06
C LYS A 115 -4.17 10.00 9.86
N ARG A 116 -4.68 10.23 8.67
CA ARG A 116 -3.91 10.19 7.43
C ARG A 116 -2.56 10.89 7.60
N GLY A 117 -1.48 10.19 7.27
CA GLY A 117 -0.13 10.72 7.33
C GLY A 117 0.53 10.71 8.70
N GLU A 118 -0.15 10.33 9.77
CA GLU A 118 0.49 10.09 11.05
C GLU A 118 1.27 8.78 11.02
N ILE A 119 2.41 8.77 11.69
CA ILE A 119 3.26 7.58 11.79
C ILE A 119 2.59 6.59 12.75
N ILE A 120 2.39 5.37 12.27
CA ILE A 120 1.88 4.24 13.06
C ILE A 120 3.02 3.53 13.77
N CYS A 121 4.05 3.17 13.03
CA CYS A 121 5.24 2.46 13.49
C CYS A 121 6.36 2.63 12.43
N HIS A 122 7.47 1.92 12.62
CA HIS A 122 8.57 1.85 11.67
C HIS A 122 8.84 0.39 11.26
N GLU A 123 9.56 0.21 10.19
CA GLU A 123 10.18 -1.06 9.84
C GLU A 123 11.02 -1.58 11.00
N GLY A 124 11.13 -2.89 11.11
CA GLY A 124 11.90 -3.51 12.17
C GLY A 124 12.49 -4.85 11.79
N VAL A 125 13.03 -5.53 12.78
CA VAL A 125 13.68 -6.84 12.63
C VAL A 125 13.11 -7.90 13.58
N ASP A 126 12.01 -7.61 14.26
CA ASP A 126 11.41 -8.57 15.16
C ASP A 126 10.92 -9.82 14.42
N GLY A 127 11.54 -10.97 14.70
CA GLY A 127 11.27 -12.22 14.00
C GLY A 127 11.71 -12.26 12.52
N ALA A 128 12.55 -11.33 12.09
CA ALA A 128 13.03 -11.20 10.72
C ALA A 128 14.55 -11.18 10.63
N ALA A 129 15.10 -11.57 9.46
CA ALA A 129 16.54 -11.59 9.22
C ALA A 129 17.10 -10.22 8.80
N SER A 130 16.26 -9.34 8.29
CA SER A 130 16.63 -8.00 7.82
C SER A 130 15.49 -7.03 8.09
N ASN A 131 15.82 -5.74 8.11
CA ASN A 131 14.86 -4.67 8.31
C ASN A 131 13.83 -4.62 7.18
N HIS A 132 12.56 -4.75 7.52
CA HIS A 132 11.42 -4.61 6.62
C HIS A 132 10.11 -4.53 7.42
N ILE A 133 9.04 -4.25 6.74
CA ILE A 133 7.67 -4.41 7.23
C ILE A 133 6.94 -5.46 6.38
N HIS A 134 6.31 -6.42 7.05
CA HIS A 134 5.41 -7.37 6.41
C HIS A 134 3.98 -6.83 6.50
N ILE A 135 3.34 -6.67 5.35
CA ILE A 135 2.01 -6.09 5.24
C ILE A 135 1.03 -7.12 4.68
N THR A 136 -0.05 -7.35 5.39
CA THR A 136 -1.24 -8.02 4.86
C THR A 136 -2.42 -7.05 4.88
N CYS A 137 -3.28 -7.12 3.89
CA CYS A 137 -4.44 -6.24 3.78
C CYS A 137 -5.67 -7.00 3.27
N GLY A 138 -6.83 -6.40 3.50
CA GLY A 138 -8.08 -7.00 3.03
C GLY A 138 -9.31 -6.14 3.26
N ARG A 139 -10.45 -6.68 2.84
CA ARG A 139 -11.74 -6.01 2.89
C ARG A 139 -12.51 -6.37 4.15
N GLY A 140 -13.14 -5.40 4.81
CA GLY A 140 -13.99 -5.58 5.97
C GLY A 140 -13.43 -4.98 7.26
N GLU A 141 -14.22 -5.07 8.33
CA GLU A 141 -13.90 -4.48 9.64
C GLU A 141 -13.21 -5.45 10.60
N SER A 142 -13.28 -6.75 10.34
CA SER A 142 -12.75 -7.75 11.25
C SER A 142 -11.74 -8.68 10.57
N THR A 143 -10.74 -9.02 11.35
CA THR A 143 -9.73 -10.00 11.00
C THR A 143 -9.73 -11.12 12.02
N THR A 144 -9.58 -12.34 11.55
CA THR A 144 -9.42 -13.52 12.42
C THR A 144 -8.09 -14.19 12.11
N TRP A 145 -7.35 -14.50 13.15
CA TRP A 145 -6.15 -15.31 13.03
C TRP A 145 -6.43 -16.75 13.30
N LYS A 146 -5.83 -17.59 12.47
CA LYS A 146 -5.82 -19.05 12.68
C LYS A 146 -4.45 -19.60 12.32
N GLN A 147 -4.06 -20.68 12.95
CA GLN A 147 -2.98 -21.49 12.44
C GLN A 147 -3.48 -22.28 11.25
N ASN A 148 -2.70 -22.25 10.18
CA ASN A 148 -2.90 -23.14 9.04
C ASN A 148 -2.43 -24.56 9.39
N SER A 149 -2.62 -25.52 8.48
CA SER A 149 -2.21 -26.91 8.67
C SER A 149 -0.70 -27.10 8.88
N ASN A 150 0.12 -26.12 8.55
CA ASN A 150 1.57 -26.13 8.73
C ASN A 150 1.99 -25.47 10.05
N GLY A 151 1.04 -25.04 10.88
CA GLY A 151 1.32 -24.36 12.14
C GLY A 151 1.64 -22.86 12.01
N SER A 152 1.68 -22.32 10.79
CA SER A 152 1.89 -20.88 10.57
C SER A 152 0.62 -20.09 10.90
N TRP A 153 0.79 -18.96 11.58
CA TRP A 153 -0.30 -18.02 11.80
C TRP A 153 -0.59 -17.23 10.54
N VAL A 154 -1.80 -17.31 10.06
CA VAL A 154 -2.25 -16.59 8.86
C VAL A 154 -3.55 -15.86 9.16
N ILE A 155 -3.76 -14.76 8.45
CA ILE A 155 -5.00 -14.01 8.56
C ILE A 155 -6.10 -14.78 7.84
N TYR A 156 -7.15 -15.05 8.57
CA TYR A 156 -8.34 -15.69 8.06
C TYR A 156 -9.41 -14.63 7.85
N GLY A 157 -9.68 -14.34 6.63
CA GLY A 157 -10.65 -13.31 6.31
C GLY A 157 -10.71 -13.01 4.82
N ASN A 158 -11.13 -11.82 4.53
CA ASN A 158 -11.28 -11.33 3.17
C ASN A 158 -9.99 -10.65 2.69
N SER A 159 -8.86 -11.39 2.78
CA SER A 159 -7.57 -10.90 2.31
C SER A 159 -7.64 -10.53 0.84
N LYS A 160 -7.01 -9.45 0.47
CA LYS A 160 -6.95 -8.91 -0.88
C LYS A 160 -5.50 -8.65 -1.27
N LYS A 161 -5.25 -8.76 -2.56
CA LYS A 161 -3.93 -8.41 -3.08
C LYS A 161 -3.65 -6.92 -2.82
N PRO A 162 -2.41 -6.57 -2.49
CA PRO A 162 -2.05 -5.17 -2.24
C PRO A 162 -2.46 -4.21 -3.35
N GLU A 163 -2.34 -4.62 -4.61
CA GLU A 163 -2.76 -3.84 -5.77
C GLU A 163 -4.29 -3.65 -5.91
N GLU A 164 -5.09 -4.43 -5.20
CA GLU A 164 -6.53 -4.24 -5.10
C GLU A 164 -6.91 -3.25 -3.99
N VAL A 165 -6.01 -3.03 -3.02
CA VAL A 165 -6.27 -2.26 -1.80
C VAL A 165 -5.62 -0.88 -1.85
N PHE A 166 -4.36 -0.79 -2.25
CA PHE A 166 -3.60 0.45 -2.17
C PHE A 166 -3.48 1.15 -3.51
N PHE A 167 -3.77 2.45 -3.52
CA PHE A 167 -3.31 3.33 -4.59
C PHE A 167 -1.82 3.61 -4.41
N ILE A 168 -1.07 3.39 -5.47
CA ILE A 168 0.39 3.55 -5.51
C ILE A 168 0.84 4.65 -6.46
N ASP A 169 -0.09 5.31 -7.13
CA ASP A 169 0.22 6.37 -8.06
C ASP A 169 0.86 7.57 -7.33
N ARG A 170 2.03 7.96 -7.81
CA ARG A 170 2.79 9.09 -7.26
C ARG A 170 2.03 10.39 -7.24
N SER A 171 1.25 10.65 -8.26
CA SER A 171 0.52 11.90 -8.37
C SER A 171 -0.45 12.07 -7.23
N PHE A 172 -1.15 11.00 -6.92
CA PHE A 172 -2.13 10.96 -5.88
C PHE A 172 -1.51 10.99 -4.48
N THR A 173 -0.41 10.25 -4.29
CA THR A 173 0.25 10.13 -2.99
C THR A 173 1.10 11.33 -2.64
N ASN A 174 1.72 12.01 -3.61
CA ASN A 174 2.47 13.24 -3.38
C ASN A 174 1.60 14.38 -2.83
N GLU A 175 0.36 14.50 -3.32
CA GLU A 175 -0.58 15.50 -2.83
C GLU A 175 -0.93 15.26 -1.36
N ILE A 176 -1.05 14.01 -0.96
CA ILE A 176 -1.40 13.63 0.40
C ILE A 176 -0.20 13.66 1.35
N TRP A 177 0.95 13.13 0.92
CA TRP A 177 2.15 13.03 1.75
C TRP A 177 3.00 14.29 1.75
N GLY A 178 2.67 15.28 0.90
CA GLY A 178 3.47 16.50 0.72
C GLY A 178 4.90 16.19 0.27
N GLY A 179 5.12 15.07 -0.41
CA GLY A 179 6.42 14.60 -0.80
C GLY A 179 6.40 13.44 -1.77
N TYR A 180 7.58 13.01 -2.11
CA TYR A 180 7.85 12.01 -3.11
C TYR A 180 7.57 10.58 -2.62
N LEU A 181 6.67 9.87 -3.29
CA LEU A 181 6.61 8.42 -3.24
C LEU A 181 7.22 7.83 -4.51
N PRO A 182 8.21 6.96 -4.40
CA PRO A 182 8.72 6.24 -5.57
C PRO A 182 7.60 5.38 -6.17
N TRP A 183 7.65 5.20 -7.47
CA TRP A 183 6.83 4.19 -8.12
C TRP A 183 7.17 2.85 -7.53
N VAL A 184 6.17 2.18 -7.00
CA VAL A 184 6.29 0.79 -6.68
C VAL A 184 5.46 0.01 -7.65
N GLU A 185 6.12 -0.86 -8.31
CA GLU A 185 5.53 -1.79 -9.23
C GLU A 185 4.95 -2.98 -8.47
N LEU A 186 3.83 -2.77 -7.76
CA LEU A 186 3.12 -3.87 -7.10
C LEU A 186 2.70 -4.97 -8.09
N THR A 187 2.68 -4.64 -9.36
CA THR A 187 2.18 -5.53 -10.42
C THR A 187 3.25 -6.07 -11.34
N GLN A 188 4.49 -5.58 -11.29
CA GLN A 188 5.55 -6.06 -12.16
C GLN A 188 6.38 -7.17 -11.51
N LYS A 189 6.58 -8.25 -12.23
CA LYS A 189 7.65 -9.21 -11.94
C LYS A 189 8.98 -8.46 -11.96
N VAL A 190 9.78 -8.63 -10.92
CA VAL A 190 11.17 -8.14 -10.88
C VAL A 190 11.87 -8.59 -12.18
N GLY A 191 12.10 -7.66 -13.09
CA GLY A 191 12.72 -8.01 -14.35
C GLY A 191 13.07 -6.87 -15.30
N SER A 192 12.40 -5.73 -15.22
CA SER A 192 12.81 -4.59 -16.07
C SER A 192 12.23 -3.29 -15.54
N PRO A 193 13.06 -2.28 -15.28
CA PRO A 193 12.56 -0.94 -15.01
C PRO A 193 11.87 -0.41 -16.25
N VAL A 194 10.63 0.05 -16.12
CA VAL A 194 10.01 0.89 -17.16
C VAL A 194 10.82 2.16 -17.24
N ALA A 195 11.44 2.39 -18.37
CA ALA A 195 12.23 3.60 -18.60
C ALA A 195 11.28 4.80 -18.49
N ARG A 196 11.60 5.74 -17.58
CA ARG A 196 10.94 7.03 -17.55
C ARG A 196 11.42 7.86 -18.72
N ASP A 197 10.51 8.32 -19.53
CA ASP A 197 10.80 9.39 -20.46
C ASP A 197 10.66 10.74 -19.73
N THR A 198 11.78 11.28 -19.28
CA THR A 198 11.85 12.60 -18.64
C THR A 198 12.10 13.72 -19.67
N SER A 199 12.06 13.40 -20.95
CA SER A 199 12.37 14.37 -22.04
C SER A 199 11.20 15.29 -22.37
N VAL A 200 9.97 14.85 -22.13
CA VAL A 200 8.76 15.64 -22.40
C VAL A 200 8.51 16.59 -21.24
N LYS A 201 8.67 17.89 -21.48
CA LYS A 201 8.48 18.91 -20.45
C LYS A 201 7.10 19.59 -20.51
N GLN A 202 6.48 19.60 -21.67
CA GLN A 202 5.14 20.19 -21.89
C GLN A 202 4.37 19.37 -22.88
N ILE A 203 3.04 19.32 -22.70
CA ILE A 203 2.09 18.80 -23.68
C ILE A 203 1.05 19.86 -24.01
N GLU A 204 0.53 19.78 -25.21
CA GLU A 204 -0.64 20.54 -25.63
C GLU A 204 -1.86 19.59 -25.64
N VAL A 205 -2.86 19.89 -24.85
CA VAL A 205 -4.17 19.24 -24.89
C VAL A 205 -5.01 20.01 -25.90
N ILE A 206 -5.38 19.38 -26.99
CA ILE A 206 -6.09 20.01 -28.13
C ILE A 206 -7.61 19.78 -28.10
N VAL A 207 -8.10 19.07 -27.08
CA VAL A 207 -9.53 18.77 -26.90
C VAL A 207 -9.97 19.16 -25.50
N ASP A 208 -11.21 19.58 -25.36
CA ASP A 208 -11.81 19.79 -24.03
C ASP A 208 -12.34 18.48 -23.46
N ASN A 209 -12.45 18.42 -22.14
CA ASN A 209 -12.97 17.26 -21.41
C ASN A 209 -12.15 15.98 -21.59
N LEU A 210 -10.83 16.08 -21.78
CA LEU A 210 -9.95 14.91 -21.73
C LEU A 210 -9.98 14.30 -20.33
N ASN A 211 -10.19 12.99 -20.24
CA ASN A 211 -10.28 12.34 -18.94
C ASN A 211 -8.97 12.38 -18.18
N ALA A 212 -8.98 12.97 -16.98
CA ALA A 212 -7.94 12.78 -15.98
C ALA A 212 -8.28 11.58 -15.10
N ARG A 213 -7.29 10.77 -14.77
CA ARG A 213 -7.47 9.53 -14.00
C ARG A 213 -6.54 9.46 -12.82
N ILE A 214 -6.94 8.71 -11.80
CA ILE A 214 -6.18 8.50 -10.57
C ILE A 214 -4.86 7.77 -10.85
N SER A 215 -4.87 6.83 -11.79
CA SER A 215 -3.69 6.08 -12.18
C SER A 215 -3.64 5.90 -13.71
N PRO A 216 -2.45 5.62 -14.28
CA PRO A 216 -2.28 5.42 -15.71
C PRO A 216 -2.89 4.09 -16.18
N SER A 217 -4.21 4.04 -16.21
CA SER A 217 -4.99 2.89 -16.70
C SER A 217 -6.36 3.33 -17.21
N LEU A 218 -6.85 2.72 -18.29
CA LEU A 218 -8.17 2.96 -18.84
C LEU A 218 -9.29 2.52 -17.88
N SER A 219 -9.03 1.56 -17.01
CA SER A 219 -9.98 1.08 -15.99
C SER A 219 -9.95 1.90 -14.71
N SER A 220 -8.97 2.81 -14.55
CA SER A 220 -8.85 3.65 -13.37
C SER A 220 -9.99 4.68 -13.27
N GLU A 221 -10.36 5.01 -12.03
CA GLU A 221 -11.37 6.04 -11.74
C GLU A 221 -10.96 7.39 -12.35
N LYS A 222 -11.95 8.14 -12.80
CA LYS A 222 -11.75 9.50 -13.31
C LYS A 222 -11.69 10.49 -12.15
N LEU A 223 -10.64 11.30 -12.12
CA LEU A 223 -10.52 12.46 -11.21
C LEU A 223 -11.35 13.64 -11.70
N GLY A 224 -11.46 13.80 -13.02
CA GLY A 224 -12.12 14.92 -13.66
C GLY A 224 -11.75 15.01 -15.13
N TYR A 225 -11.70 16.24 -15.63
CA TYR A 225 -11.41 16.51 -17.04
C TYR A 225 -10.34 17.59 -17.16
N VAL A 226 -9.42 17.40 -18.10
CA VAL A 226 -8.46 18.41 -18.57
C VAL A 226 -9.04 19.06 -19.82
N ASN A 227 -9.05 20.39 -19.86
CA ASN A 227 -9.47 21.15 -21.03
C ASN A 227 -8.28 21.41 -21.97
N SER A 228 -8.58 21.93 -23.16
CA SER A 228 -7.55 22.36 -24.11
C SER A 228 -6.61 23.39 -23.49
N GLY A 229 -5.31 23.23 -23.71
CA GLY A 229 -4.27 24.10 -23.15
C GLY A 229 -2.89 23.46 -23.13
N ILE A 230 -1.89 24.23 -22.69
CA ILE A 230 -0.52 23.75 -22.53
C ILE A 230 -0.28 23.44 -21.06
N TYR A 231 0.22 22.25 -20.78
CA TYR A 231 0.47 21.75 -19.43
C TYR A 231 1.91 21.29 -19.28
N ASN A 232 2.51 21.57 -18.12
CA ASN A 232 3.83 21.03 -17.82
C ASN A 232 3.69 19.55 -17.47
N VAL A 233 4.58 18.73 -17.99
CA VAL A 233 4.65 17.30 -17.67
C VAL A 233 5.59 17.11 -16.50
N VAL A 234 5.08 16.51 -15.44
CA VAL A 234 5.86 16.19 -14.23
C VAL A 234 6.37 14.75 -14.27
N ASP A 235 5.62 13.86 -14.96
CA ASP A 235 6.01 12.46 -15.13
C ASP A 235 5.32 11.85 -16.36
N SER A 236 5.90 10.80 -16.94
CA SER A 236 5.31 10.06 -18.04
C SER A 236 5.63 8.57 -17.96
N ILE A 237 4.71 7.73 -18.41
CA ILE A 237 4.86 6.28 -18.42
C ILE A 237 4.13 5.66 -19.61
N GLU A 238 4.76 4.66 -20.21
CA GLU A 238 4.12 3.79 -21.22
C GLU A 238 3.40 2.64 -20.51
N LYS A 239 2.08 2.56 -20.67
CA LYS A 239 1.28 1.49 -20.08
C LYS A 239 0.02 1.24 -20.88
N GLU A 240 -0.36 -0.04 -21.02
CA GLU A 240 -1.55 -0.47 -21.77
C GLU A 240 -1.56 0.02 -23.24
N GLY A 241 -0.37 0.21 -23.83
CA GLY A 241 -0.23 0.74 -25.20
C GLY A 241 -0.44 2.24 -25.34
N TYR A 242 -0.47 2.98 -24.24
CA TYR A 242 -0.61 4.43 -24.21
C TYR A 242 0.56 5.08 -23.47
N THR A 243 0.94 6.28 -23.92
CA THR A 243 1.78 7.17 -23.13
C THR A 243 0.88 7.95 -22.17
N TRP A 244 1.01 7.68 -20.88
CA TRP A 244 0.34 8.43 -19.83
C TRP A 244 1.24 9.54 -19.35
N VAL A 245 0.69 10.74 -19.21
CA VAL A 245 1.44 11.88 -18.69
C VAL A 245 0.77 12.42 -17.44
N LYS A 246 1.59 12.81 -16.49
CA LYS A 246 1.17 13.56 -15.34
C LYS A 246 1.45 15.03 -15.59
N ILE A 247 0.46 15.85 -15.37
CA ILE A 247 0.55 17.31 -15.53
C ILE A 247 0.49 17.98 -14.17
N ASP A 248 1.16 19.12 -14.04
CA ASP A 248 0.97 20.03 -12.91
C ASP A 248 -0.33 20.83 -13.08
N ASN A 249 -0.87 21.35 -12.01
CA ASN A 249 -2.07 22.22 -11.98
C ASN A 249 -3.35 21.60 -12.57
N PHE A 250 -3.64 20.38 -12.14
CA PHE A 250 -4.92 19.74 -12.43
C PHE A 250 -5.91 19.91 -11.27
#